data_c161f7fc5134fd24eb143289850ee7c9
#
_entry.id   c161f7fc5134fd24eb143289850ee7c9
#
_cell.length_a   1.000
_cell.length_b   1.000
_cell.length_c   1.000
_cell.angle_alpha   90.00
_cell.angle_beta   90.00
_cell.angle_gamma   90.00
#
_symmetry.space_group_name_H-M   'P 1'
#
loop_
_entity.id
_entity.type
_entity.pdbx_description
1 polymer ?
#
loop_
_entity_poly.entity_id
_entity_poly.type
_entity_poly.pdbx_seq_one_letter_code
_entity_poly.pdbx_strand_id
1 'polypeptide(L)'
;MAGDPRRLCLLDLELNRIAGLDKSCDFVKADFMKMPFSDDTFDAIYAIEATCHAPDTVGCYKEIYRVLKPGQCFAAYEWCMTDHYNPNNESHKKIKAEIELGNGLPDVRSTRECLDALKLAGFEVIWEKDLATDSPLPWYLPLDTSRFSITSFRLTAFGRFITRTMVKTLEFLRIAPEGSDRVSAFLEKAAEGLVAGGRMEIFTPMYFFLVRKPL
;
A
#
# COMPACT_ATOMS: atom_id res chain seq x y z
N MET A 1 -13.99 10.99 5.29
CA MET A 1 -15.18 10.20 4.91
C MET A 1 -14.66 8.96 4.20
N ALA A 2 -14.72 7.82 4.82
CA ALA A 2 -14.53 6.56 4.11
C ALA A 2 -15.64 6.46 3.06
N GLY A 3 -15.30 6.28 1.80
CA GLY A 3 -16.28 6.11 0.73
C GLY A 3 -17.22 4.96 1.07
N ASP A 4 -18.49 5.07 0.72
CA ASP A 4 -19.46 4.00 0.95
C ASP A 4 -18.90 2.71 0.31
N PRO A 5 -18.60 1.68 1.09
CA PRO A 5 -18.00 0.45 0.56
C PRO A 5 -18.88 -0.25 -0.50
N ARG A 6 -20.19 0.07 -0.55
CA ARG A 6 -21.08 -0.40 -1.62
C ARG A 6 -20.79 0.25 -2.95
N ARG A 7 -20.32 1.53 -2.96
CA ARG A 7 -19.94 2.23 -4.19
C ARG A 7 -18.67 1.67 -4.82
N LEU A 8 -17.69 1.27 -4.00
CA LEU A 8 -16.47 0.62 -4.49
C LEU A 8 -16.79 -0.72 -5.17
N CYS A 9 -17.59 -1.57 -4.53
CA CYS A 9 -18.04 -2.84 -5.12
C CYS A 9 -18.76 -2.65 -6.47
N LEU A 10 -19.64 -1.64 -6.57
CA LEU A 10 -20.36 -1.34 -7.81
C LEU A 10 -19.41 -0.84 -8.91
N LEU A 11 -18.37 -0.09 -8.54
CA LEU A 11 -17.38 0.40 -9.49
C LEU A 11 -16.54 -0.76 -10.05
N ASP A 12 -16.10 -1.70 -9.20
CA ASP A 12 -15.31 -2.86 -9.62
C ASP A 12 -16.10 -3.77 -10.55
N LEU A 13 -17.37 -4.03 -10.25
CA LEU A 13 -18.28 -4.77 -11.13
C LEU A 13 -18.46 -4.07 -12.48
N GLU A 14 -18.63 -2.76 -12.49
CA GLU A 14 -18.78 -2.00 -13.73
C GLU A 14 -17.48 -1.96 -14.54
N LEU A 15 -16.32 -1.85 -13.90
CA LEU A 15 -15.01 -1.93 -14.58
C LEU A 15 -14.79 -3.30 -15.21
N ASN A 16 -15.12 -4.38 -14.52
CA ASN A 16 -15.06 -5.74 -15.07
C ASN A 16 -16.00 -5.90 -16.28
N ARG A 17 -17.20 -5.35 -16.21
CA ARG A 17 -18.16 -5.36 -17.31
C ARG A 17 -17.65 -4.58 -18.53
N ILE A 18 -17.09 -3.38 -18.31
CA ILE A 18 -16.49 -2.56 -19.38
C ILE A 18 -15.30 -3.26 -20.03
N ALA A 19 -14.49 -3.97 -19.23
CA ALA A 19 -13.36 -4.75 -19.71
C ALA A 19 -13.76 -6.09 -20.37
N GLY A 20 -15.04 -6.47 -20.35
CA GLY A 20 -15.52 -7.76 -20.87
C GLY A 20 -15.12 -8.96 -20.02
N LEU A 21 -14.80 -8.74 -18.74
CA LEU A 21 -14.34 -9.75 -17.78
C LEU A 21 -15.46 -10.23 -16.83
N ASP A 22 -16.67 -9.74 -16.98
CA ASP A 22 -17.84 -10.03 -16.14
C ASP A 22 -18.22 -11.51 -16.04
N LYS A 23 -17.77 -12.33 -17.03
CA LYS A 23 -18.00 -13.79 -17.01
C LYS A 23 -16.86 -14.58 -16.35
N SER A 24 -15.72 -13.97 -16.09
CA SER A 24 -14.51 -14.61 -15.56
C SER A 24 -14.01 -14.01 -14.26
N CYS A 25 -14.55 -12.86 -13.83
CA CYS A 25 -14.17 -12.17 -12.61
C CYS A 25 -15.39 -11.92 -11.74
N ASP A 26 -15.37 -12.46 -10.53
CA ASP A 26 -16.34 -12.17 -9.48
C ASP A 26 -15.73 -11.26 -8.41
N PHE A 27 -16.58 -10.53 -7.72
CA PHE A 27 -16.21 -9.67 -6.61
C PHE A 27 -16.93 -10.12 -5.34
N VAL A 28 -16.14 -10.38 -4.28
CA VAL A 28 -16.67 -10.72 -2.96
C VAL A 28 -16.18 -9.68 -1.93
N LYS A 29 -17.11 -8.94 -1.33
CA LYS A 29 -16.79 -8.07 -0.20
C LYS A 29 -16.59 -8.90 1.05
N ALA A 30 -15.38 -8.88 1.59
CA ALA A 30 -15.03 -9.65 2.78
C ALA A 30 -13.96 -8.93 3.62
N ASP A 31 -13.80 -9.39 4.85
CA ASP A 31 -12.67 -9.10 5.69
C ASP A 31 -11.56 -10.12 5.36
N PHE A 32 -10.39 -9.65 4.93
CA PHE A 32 -9.26 -10.52 4.61
C PHE A 32 -8.65 -11.21 5.85
N MET A 33 -9.01 -10.75 7.05
CA MET A 33 -8.68 -11.44 8.30
C MET A 33 -9.60 -12.67 8.57
N LYS A 34 -10.76 -12.74 7.87
CA LYS A 34 -11.72 -13.83 7.96
C LYS A 34 -12.51 -13.94 6.66
N MET A 35 -11.92 -14.61 5.69
CA MET A 35 -12.51 -14.75 4.35
C MET A 35 -13.67 -15.78 4.33
N PRO A 36 -14.78 -15.50 3.60
CA PRO A 36 -15.95 -16.38 3.55
C PRO A 36 -15.74 -17.56 2.57
N PHE A 37 -14.55 -18.11 2.51
CA PHE A 37 -14.19 -19.24 1.65
C PHE A 37 -13.80 -20.44 2.51
N SER A 38 -14.04 -21.64 1.98
CA SER A 38 -13.59 -22.89 2.60
C SER A 38 -12.06 -23.00 2.56
N ASP A 39 -11.51 -23.89 3.38
CA ASP A 39 -10.11 -24.26 3.28
C ASP A 39 -9.80 -24.79 1.88
N ASP A 40 -8.58 -24.61 1.41
CA ASP A 40 -8.07 -25.17 0.15
C ASP A 40 -8.94 -24.82 -1.08
N THR A 41 -9.44 -23.58 -1.14
CA THR A 41 -10.32 -23.12 -2.23
C THR A 41 -9.53 -22.68 -3.47
N PHE A 42 -8.44 -21.94 -3.30
CA PHE A 42 -7.78 -21.24 -4.40
C PHE A 42 -6.53 -21.96 -4.92
N ASP A 43 -6.36 -21.96 -6.23
CA ASP A 43 -5.17 -22.50 -6.92
C ASP A 43 -3.98 -21.54 -6.92
N ALA A 44 -4.20 -20.25 -6.73
CA ALA A 44 -3.20 -19.22 -6.52
C ALA A 44 -3.82 -18.00 -5.84
N ILE A 45 -3.02 -17.26 -5.09
CA ILE A 45 -3.45 -16.00 -4.47
C ILE A 45 -2.38 -14.94 -4.74
N TYR A 46 -2.82 -13.70 -4.98
CA TYR A 46 -1.90 -12.57 -4.97
C TYR A 46 -2.50 -11.39 -4.23
N ALA A 47 -1.64 -10.53 -3.69
CA ALA A 47 -1.99 -9.27 -3.06
C ALA A 47 -1.04 -8.17 -3.53
N ILE A 48 -1.58 -6.98 -3.79
CA ILE A 48 -0.81 -5.81 -4.17
C ILE A 48 -1.14 -4.70 -3.19
N GLU A 49 -0.18 -4.35 -2.32
CA GLU A 49 -0.29 -3.28 -1.31
C GLU A 49 -1.55 -3.42 -0.42
N ALA A 50 -1.95 -4.64 -0.12
CA ALA A 50 -3.18 -4.92 0.61
C ALA A 50 -2.93 -5.45 2.03
N THR A 51 -2.03 -6.41 2.20
CA THR A 51 -1.80 -7.07 3.49
C THR A 51 -1.00 -6.21 4.47
N CYS A 52 -0.36 -5.13 4.01
CA CYS A 52 0.22 -4.10 4.86
C CYS A 52 -0.83 -3.36 5.74
N HIS A 53 -2.10 -3.41 5.37
CA HIS A 53 -3.20 -2.88 6.18
C HIS A 53 -3.70 -3.84 7.27
N ALA A 54 -3.17 -5.07 7.34
CA ALA A 54 -3.59 -6.04 8.34
C ALA A 54 -3.13 -5.63 9.75
N PRO A 55 -4.04 -5.56 10.72
CA PRO A 55 -3.68 -5.27 12.11
C PRO A 55 -2.84 -6.40 12.74
N ASP A 56 -3.05 -7.64 12.29
CA ASP A 56 -2.27 -8.82 12.62
C ASP A 56 -1.80 -9.49 11.34
N THR A 57 -0.54 -9.28 10.98
CA THR A 57 0.07 -9.80 9.75
C THR A 57 0.15 -11.32 9.76
N VAL A 58 0.48 -11.94 10.90
CA VAL A 58 0.55 -13.40 11.02
C VAL A 58 -0.85 -14.02 10.87
N GLY A 59 -1.86 -13.42 11.50
CA GLY A 59 -3.25 -13.83 11.36
C GLY A 59 -3.76 -13.74 9.93
N CYS A 60 -3.43 -12.63 9.24
CA CYS A 60 -3.76 -12.43 7.83
C CYS A 60 -3.12 -13.51 6.94
N TYR A 61 -1.83 -13.76 7.11
CA TYR A 61 -1.14 -14.80 6.32
C TYR A 61 -1.62 -16.21 6.66
N LYS A 62 -2.03 -16.50 7.90
CA LYS A 62 -2.68 -17.77 8.25
C LYS A 62 -4.03 -17.94 7.55
N GLU A 63 -4.78 -16.87 7.40
CA GLU A 63 -6.04 -16.90 6.68
C GLU A 63 -5.84 -17.11 5.18
N ILE A 64 -4.85 -16.47 4.58
CA ILE A 64 -4.43 -16.71 3.19
C ILE A 64 -3.97 -18.18 3.03
N TYR A 65 -3.16 -18.67 3.96
CA TYR A 65 -2.70 -20.06 3.98
C TYR A 65 -3.87 -21.04 4.05
N ARG A 66 -4.88 -20.77 4.87
CA ARG A 66 -6.06 -21.62 5.02
C ARG A 66 -6.81 -21.81 3.71
N VAL A 67 -7.07 -20.71 2.99
CA VAL A 67 -7.87 -20.75 1.75
C VAL A 67 -7.07 -21.15 0.51
N LEU A 68 -5.74 -21.15 0.57
CA LEU A 68 -4.87 -21.60 -0.51
C LEU A 68 -4.73 -23.13 -0.49
N LYS A 69 -4.83 -23.80 -1.63
CA LYS A 69 -4.61 -25.25 -1.74
C LYS A 69 -3.17 -25.65 -1.42
N PRO A 70 -2.94 -26.84 -0.84
CA PRO A 70 -1.58 -27.38 -0.67
C PRO A 70 -0.80 -27.42 -1.99
N GLY A 71 0.51 -27.15 -1.91
CA GLY A 71 1.40 -27.06 -3.07
C GLY A 71 1.29 -25.78 -3.88
N GLN A 72 0.32 -24.93 -3.63
CA GLN A 72 0.07 -23.70 -4.39
C GLN A 72 0.80 -22.47 -3.82
N CYS A 73 0.83 -21.40 -4.60
CA CYS A 73 1.63 -20.21 -4.32
C CYS A 73 0.79 -18.98 -3.96
N PHE A 74 1.34 -18.19 -3.05
CA PHE A 74 0.91 -16.83 -2.75
C PHE A 74 2.03 -15.85 -3.12
N ALA A 75 1.70 -14.79 -3.85
CA ALA A 75 2.61 -13.72 -4.24
C ALA A 75 2.09 -12.37 -3.77
N ALA A 76 2.96 -11.49 -3.28
CA ALA A 76 2.53 -10.14 -2.95
C ALA A 76 3.63 -9.09 -3.12
N TYR A 77 3.19 -7.84 -3.30
CA TYR A 77 3.98 -6.64 -3.05
C TYR A 77 3.55 -6.02 -1.73
N GLU A 78 4.53 -5.66 -0.92
CA GLU A 78 4.30 -5.06 0.39
C GLU A 78 5.10 -3.79 0.59
N TRP A 79 4.53 -2.89 1.36
CA TRP A 79 5.24 -1.74 1.91
C TRP A 79 6.02 -2.16 3.14
N CYS A 80 7.34 -2.01 3.09
CA CYS A 80 8.22 -2.46 4.17
C CYS A 80 9.28 -1.43 4.54
N MET A 81 9.68 -1.44 5.80
CA MET A 81 10.95 -0.86 6.21
C MET A 81 12.08 -1.79 5.77
N THR A 82 13.14 -1.20 5.22
CA THR A 82 14.33 -1.94 4.77
C THR A 82 15.27 -2.27 5.94
N ASP A 83 16.35 -3.02 5.68
CA ASP A 83 17.40 -3.29 6.66
C ASP A 83 18.20 -2.03 7.08
N HIS A 84 18.06 -0.92 6.35
CA HIS A 84 18.66 0.37 6.74
C HIS A 84 17.85 1.09 7.84
N TYR A 85 16.63 0.66 8.11
CA TYR A 85 15.82 1.23 9.19
C TYR A 85 16.41 0.89 10.56
N ASN A 86 16.67 1.92 11.36
CA ASN A 86 17.12 1.76 12.73
C ASN A 86 16.04 2.25 13.71
N PRO A 87 15.43 1.35 14.51
CA PRO A 87 14.38 1.71 15.46
C PRO A 87 14.86 2.57 16.64
N ASN A 88 16.18 2.73 16.83
CA ASN A 88 16.76 3.60 17.84
C ASN A 88 17.07 5.01 17.30
N ASN A 89 16.89 5.26 16.00
CA ASN A 89 17.09 6.57 15.38
C ASN A 89 15.76 7.34 15.35
N GLU A 90 15.70 8.46 16.04
CA GLU A 90 14.49 9.28 16.14
C GLU A 90 14.01 9.84 14.78
N SER A 91 14.95 10.14 13.86
CA SER A 91 14.59 10.58 12.51
C SER A 91 13.91 9.46 11.73
N HIS A 92 14.42 8.22 11.82
CA HIS A 92 13.81 7.07 11.17
C HIS A 92 12.42 6.76 11.71
N LYS A 93 12.24 6.80 13.03
CA LYS A 93 10.92 6.63 13.68
C LYS A 93 9.91 7.67 13.20
N LYS A 94 10.35 8.93 13.14
CA LYS A 94 9.49 10.02 12.68
C LYS A 94 9.04 9.79 11.24
N ILE A 95 9.95 9.44 10.34
CA ILE A 95 9.64 9.16 8.93
C ILE A 95 8.66 7.99 8.81
N LYS A 96 8.93 6.89 9.55
CA LYS A 96 8.00 5.73 9.59
C LYS A 96 6.61 6.15 10.03
N ALA A 97 6.50 6.91 11.12
CA ALA A 97 5.21 7.39 11.64
C ALA A 97 4.49 8.34 10.63
N GLU A 98 5.22 9.16 9.88
CA GLU A 98 4.64 10.01 8.83
C GLU A 98 4.12 9.18 7.64
N ILE A 99 4.83 8.12 7.25
CA ILE A 99 4.38 7.17 6.22
C ILE A 99 3.12 6.43 6.68
N GLU A 100 3.12 5.89 7.89
CA GLU A 100 1.98 5.18 8.48
C GLU A 100 0.74 6.07 8.58
N LEU A 101 0.90 7.24 9.18
CA LEU A 101 -0.19 8.20 9.33
C LEU A 101 -0.72 8.62 7.95
N GLY A 102 0.17 8.98 7.03
CA GLY A 102 -0.19 9.50 5.71
C GLY A 102 -0.91 8.51 4.81
N ASN A 103 -0.75 7.21 5.04
CA ASN A 103 -1.32 6.15 4.22
C ASN A 103 -2.33 5.26 4.98
N GLY A 104 -2.63 5.61 6.24
CA GLY A 104 -3.59 4.87 7.06
C GLY A 104 -3.13 3.45 7.37
N LEU A 105 -1.82 3.24 7.52
CA LEU A 105 -1.22 1.95 7.83
C LEU A 105 -1.15 1.78 9.35
N PRO A 106 -1.51 0.60 9.90
CA PRO A 106 -1.44 0.36 11.34
C PRO A 106 0.00 0.29 11.85
N ASP A 107 0.88 -0.34 11.10
CA ASP A 107 2.31 -0.50 11.40
C ASP A 107 3.03 -1.05 10.16
N VAL A 108 4.00 -0.31 9.64
CA VAL A 108 4.83 -0.77 8.50
C VAL A 108 5.91 -1.71 9.02
N ARG A 109 5.79 -2.98 8.67
CA ARG A 109 6.74 -4.03 9.05
C ARG A 109 8.06 -3.89 8.30
N SER A 110 9.13 -4.39 8.90
CA SER A 110 10.37 -4.60 8.15
C SER A 110 10.23 -5.79 7.19
N THR A 111 11.08 -5.83 6.17
CA THR A 111 11.15 -6.98 5.23
C THR A 111 11.36 -8.29 5.98
N ARG A 112 12.18 -8.27 7.03
CA ARG A 112 12.45 -9.44 7.89
C ARG A 112 11.21 -9.87 8.67
N GLU A 113 10.50 -8.95 9.32
CA GLU A 113 9.26 -9.25 10.05
C GLU A 113 8.18 -9.79 9.11
N CYS A 114 8.12 -9.29 7.87
CA CYS A 114 7.22 -9.80 6.84
C CYS A 114 7.52 -11.28 6.52
N LEU A 115 8.80 -11.62 6.25
CA LEU A 115 9.22 -13.01 5.98
C LEU A 115 9.00 -13.93 7.18
N ASP A 116 9.26 -13.46 8.39
CA ASP A 116 9.05 -14.25 9.60
C ASP A 116 7.57 -14.51 9.84
N ALA A 117 6.70 -13.53 9.57
CA ALA A 117 5.24 -13.71 9.63
C ALA A 117 4.73 -14.76 8.63
N LEU A 118 5.28 -14.77 7.39
CA LEU A 118 4.96 -15.80 6.38
C LEU A 118 5.38 -17.20 6.84
N LYS A 119 6.59 -17.36 7.38
CA LYS A 119 7.07 -18.62 7.94
C LYS A 119 6.23 -19.08 9.12
N LEU A 120 5.87 -18.16 10.04
CA LEU A 120 4.98 -18.46 11.18
C LEU A 120 3.55 -18.85 10.75
N ALA A 121 3.12 -18.38 9.59
CA ALA A 121 1.86 -18.81 8.99
C ALA A 121 1.93 -20.19 8.34
N GLY A 122 3.14 -20.76 8.15
CA GLY A 122 3.36 -22.08 7.57
C GLY A 122 3.87 -22.08 6.13
N PHE A 123 4.12 -20.93 5.54
CA PHE A 123 4.62 -20.83 4.17
C PHE A 123 6.11 -21.13 4.03
N GLU A 124 6.50 -21.71 2.90
CA GLU A 124 7.88 -21.78 2.43
C GLU A 124 8.17 -20.59 1.50
N VAL A 125 9.22 -19.83 1.79
CA VAL A 125 9.66 -18.73 0.93
C VAL A 125 10.41 -19.30 -0.27
N ILE A 126 9.89 -19.07 -1.48
CA ILE A 126 10.52 -19.50 -2.74
C ILE A 126 11.45 -18.40 -3.25
N TRP A 127 11.00 -17.15 -3.22
CA TRP A 127 11.74 -16.02 -3.72
C TRP A 127 11.26 -14.74 -3.06
N GLU A 128 12.18 -13.80 -2.87
CA GLU A 128 11.87 -12.48 -2.35
C GLU A 128 12.86 -11.47 -2.93
N LYS A 129 12.42 -10.23 -3.11
CA LYS A 129 13.25 -9.15 -3.61
C LYS A 129 12.60 -7.79 -3.41
N ASP A 130 13.40 -6.80 -3.09
CA ASP A 130 12.99 -5.40 -3.22
C ASP A 130 13.06 -4.96 -4.69
N LEU A 131 11.93 -4.94 -5.38
CA LEU A 131 11.84 -4.58 -6.79
C LEU A 131 11.95 -3.07 -7.04
N ALA A 132 11.83 -2.24 -6.01
CA ALA A 132 12.06 -0.81 -6.14
C ALA A 132 13.52 -0.49 -6.49
N THR A 133 14.45 -1.41 -6.21
CA THR A 133 15.87 -1.28 -6.54
C THR A 133 16.22 -1.62 -7.99
N ASP A 134 15.31 -2.26 -8.75
CA ASP A 134 15.56 -2.65 -10.13
C ASP A 134 15.47 -1.51 -11.13
N SER A 135 14.82 -0.42 -10.75
CA SER A 135 14.73 0.77 -11.60
C SER A 135 16.01 1.62 -11.51
N PRO A 136 16.55 2.11 -12.63
CA PRO A 136 17.64 3.08 -12.61
C PRO A 136 17.23 4.43 -12.02
N LEU A 137 15.94 4.68 -11.92
CA LEU A 137 15.36 5.88 -11.32
C LEU A 137 14.76 5.53 -9.95
N PRO A 138 15.13 6.26 -8.89
CA PRO A 138 14.51 6.08 -7.58
C PRO A 138 12.99 6.22 -7.66
N TRP A 139 12.26 5.27 -7.05
CA TRP A 139 10.81 5.20 -7.09
C TRP A 139 10.11 6.47 -6.56
N TYR A 140 10.74 7.18 -5.62
CA TYR A 140 10.19 8.40 -5.01
C TYR A 140 10.36 9.67 -5.84
N LEU A 141 11.11 9.63 -6.94
CA LEU A 141 11.37 10.81 -7.77
C LEU A 141 10.11 11.56 -8.26
N PRO A 142 9.02 10.90 -8.63
CA PRO A 142 7.80 11.60 -9.02
C PRO A 142 7.18 12.44 -7.90
N LEU A 143 7.47 12.08 -6.64
CA LEU A 143 7.00 12.79 -5.44
C LEU A 143 8.01 13.85 -4.97
N ASP A 144 9.25 13.81 -5.48
CA ASP A 144 10.35 14.65 -5.02
C ASP A 144 10.28 16.06 -5.62
N THR A 145 10.06 17.04 -4.75
CA THR A 145 9.93 18.47 -5.13
C THR A 145 11.25 19.13 -5.50
N SER A 146 12.39 18.48 -5.26
CA SER A 146 13.72 19.08 -5.49
C SER A 146 14.12 19.17 -6.97
N ARG A 147 13.40 18.47 -7.86
CA ARG A 147 13.65 18.51 -9.31
C ARG A 147 12.61 19.36 -10.02
N PHE A 148 13.06 20.34 -10.80
CA PHE A 148 12.22 21.15 -11.67
C PHE A 148 11.64 20.34 -12.83
N SER A 149 10.35 20.04 -12.77
CA SER A 149 9.56 19.55 -13.90
C SER A 149 8.22 20.29 -13.87
N ILE A 150 7.51 20.34 -15.00
CA ILE A 150 6.16 20.96 -15.06
C ILE A 150 5.21 20.21 -14.10
N THR A 151 5.38 18.91 -13.94
CA THR A 151 4.63 18.09 -12.98
C THR A 151 5.04 18.39 -11.53
N SER A 152 6.31 18.64 -11.26
CA SER A 152 6.82 18.97 -9.93
C SER A 152 6.55 20.42 -9.51
N PHE A 153 6.16 21.30 -10.46
CA PHE A 153 5.76 22.68 -10.13
C PHE A 153 4.63 22.70 -9.08
N ARG A 154 3.65 21.80 -9.20
CA ARG A 154 2.56 21.67 -8.20
C ARG A 154 3.05 21.32 -6.81
N LEU A 155 4.19 20.65 -6.72
CA LEU A 155 4.82 20.20 -5.47
C LEU A 155 5.78 21.25 -4.88
N THR A 156 6.18 22.29 -5.64
CA THR A 156 6.99 23.40 -5.11
C THR A 156 6.21 24.21 -4.07
N ALA A 157 6.91 24.94 -3.21
CA ALA A 157 6.27 25.81 -2.20
C ALA A 157 5.26 26.77 -2.81
N PHE A 158 5.55 27.33 -4.00
CA PHE A 158 4.65 28.22 -4.72
C PHE A 158 3.47 27.47 -5.35
N GLY A 159 3.70 26.32 -5.97
CA GLY A 159 2.67 25.48 -6.52
C GLY A 159 1.72 24.94 -5.43
N ARG A 160 2.25 24.53 -4.29
CA ARG A 160 1.46 24.15 -3.10
C ARG A 160 0.60 25.30 -2.58
N PHE A 161 1.15 26.51 -2.52
CA PHE A 161 0.40 27.71 -2.13
C PHE A 161 -0.79 27.95 -3.09
N ILE A 162 -0.57 27.88 -4.40
CA ILE A 162 -1.63 28.02 -5.40
C ILE A 162 -2.68 26.91 -5.24
N THR A 163 -2.25 25.65 -5.16
CA THR A 163 -3.17 24.51 -5.01
C THR A 163 -3.98 24.62 -3.73
N ARG A 164 -3.37 24.95 -2.59
CA ARG A 164 -4.08 25.19 -1.33
C ARG A 164 -5.08 26.32 -1.42
N THR A 165 -4.68 27.45 -2.00
CA THR A 165 -5.60 28.58 -2.19
C THR A 165 -6.77 28.19 -3.06
N MET A 166 -6.52 27.47 -4.16
CA MET A 166 -7.55 26.97 -5.05
C MET A 166 -8.51 26.00 -4.33
N VAL A 167 -7.98 25.02 -3.60
CA VAL A 167 -8.80 24.04 -2.86
C VAL A 167 -9.66 24.74 -1.80
N LYS A 168 -9.10 25.68 -1.04
CA LYS A 168 -9.85 26.49 -0.07
C LYS A 168 -10.95 27.31 -0.71
N THR A 169 -10.67 27.92 -1.88
CA THR A 169 -11.67 28.68 -2.63
C THR A 169 -12.80 27.78 -3.11
N LEU A 170 -12.47 26.61 -3.65
CA LEU A 170 -13.47 25.64 -4.11
C LEU A 170 -14.31 25.09 -2.94
N GLU A 171 -13.70 24.87 -1.78
CA GLU A 171 -14.39 24.46 -0.56
C GLU A 171 -15.32 25.57 -0.05
N PHE A 172 -14.84 26.82 -0.02
CA PHE A 172 -15.64 27.98 0.36
C PHE A 172 -16.85 28.18 -0.58
N LEU A 173 -16.69 27.98 -1.88
CA LEU A 173 -17.75 28.01 -2.88
C LEU A 173 -18.65 26.77 -2.86
N ARG A 174 -18.40 25.80 -1.97
CA ARG A 174 -19.11 24.50 -1.88
C ARG A 174 -19.07 23.66 -3.16
N ILE A 175 -18.10 23.92 -4.04
CA ILE A 175 -17.81 23.10 -5.23
C ILE A 175 -17.02 21.85 -4.81
N ALA A 176 -16.04 22.00 -3.89
CA ALA A 176 -15.37 20.89 -3.26
C ALA A 176 -16.03 20.53 -1.91
N PRO A 177 -15.99 19.24 -1.50
CA PRO A 177 -16.49 18.81 -0.20
C PRO A 177 -15.76 19.49 0.96
N GLU A 178 -16.47 19.69 2.08
CA GLU A 178 -15.86 20.18 3.33
C GLU A 178 -14.72 19.25 3.79
N GLY A 179 -13.58 19.84 4.14
CA GLY A 179 -12.38 19.10 4.57
C GLY A 179 -11.40 18.79 3.45
N SER A 180 -11.66 19.20 2.20
CA SER A 180 -10.75 18.97 1.06
C SER A 180 -9.37 19.60 1.29
N ASP A 181 -9.28 20.80 1.91
CA ASP A 181 -8.00 21.43 2.26
C ASP A 181 -7.20 20.58 3.29
N ARG A 182 -7.89 20.01 4.28
CA ARG A 182 -7.25 19.13 5.27
C ARG A 182 -6.71 17.85 4.65
N VAL A 183 -7.48 17.25 3.73
CA VAL A 183 -7.04 16.06 2.98
C VAL A 183 -5.83 16.40 2.11
N SER A 184 -5.84 17.52 1.40
CA SER A 184 -4.71 17.98 0.57
C SER A 184 -3.43 18.15 1.43
N ALA A 185 -3.53 18.83 2.56
CA ALA A 185 -2.39 19.03 3.47
C ALA A 185 -1.87 17.70 4.05
N PHE A 186 -2.76 16.75 4.29
CA PHE A 186 -2.42 15.42 4.78
C PHE A 186 -1.65 14.60 3.72
N LEU A 187 -2.12 14.62 2.47
CA LEU A 187 -1.44 13.95 1.35
C LEU A 187 -0.06 14.55 1.04
N GLU A 188 0.09 15.88 1.19
CA GLU A 188 1.40 16.53 1.05
C GLU A 188 2.40 15.98 2.09
N LYS A 189 1.98 15.86 3.35
CA LYS A 189 2.81 15.31 4.42
C LYS A 189 3.16 13.83 4.20
N ALA A 190 2.19 13.05 3.72
CA ALA A 190 2.42 11.66 3.34
C ALA A 190 3.50 11.54 2.26
N ALA A 191 3.43 12.38 1.21
CA ALA A 191 4.42 12.40 0.14
C ALA A 191 5.81 12.80 0.65
N GLU A 192 5.91 13.77 1.57
CA GLU A 192 7.17 14.18 2.20
C GLU A 192 7.80 13.00 2.99
N GLY A 193 7.00 12.25 3.75
CA GLY A 193 7.45 11.05 4.46
C GLY A 193 7.98 9.97 3.52
N LEU A 194 7.27 9.70 2.42
CA LEU A 194 7.69 8.75 1.40
C LEU A 194 9.02 9.14 0.73
N VAL A 195 9.16 10.42 0.34
CA VAL A 195 10.41 10.93 -0.25
C VAL A 195 11.57 10.82 0.75
N ALA A 196 11.34 11.17 2.02
CA ALA A 196 12.37 11.07 3.06
C ALA A 196 12.77 9.61 3.30
N GLY A 197 11.80 8.70 3.38
CA GLY A 197 12.03 7.25 3.53
C GLY A 197 12.82 6.66 2.36
N GLY A 198 12.50 7.07 1.13
CA GLY A 198 13.21 6.66 -0.06
C GLY A 198 14.62 7.22 -0.16
N ARG A 199 14.83 8.50 0.16
CA ARG A 199 16.17 9.14 0.16
C ARG A 199 17.12 8.53 1.19
N MET A 200 16.59 8.10 2.33
CA MET A 200 17.36 7.46 3.39
C MET A 200 17.45 5.94 3.18
N GLU A 201 16.85 5.41 2.13
CA GLU A 201 16.80 3.98 1.80
C GLU A 201 16.21 3.11 2.91
N ILE A 202 15.44 3.70 3.84
CA ILE A 202 14.84 3.01 4.98
C ILE A 202 13.45 2.43 4.70
N PHE A 203 12.87 2.73 3.54
CA PHE A 203 11.53 2.29 3.16
C PHE A 203 11.50 1.88 1.69
N THR A 204 10.76 0.83 1.39
CA THR A 204 10.43 0.37 0.04
C THR A 204 8.93 0.16 -0.13
N PRO A 205 8.32 0.62 -1.24
CA PRO A 205 6.93 0.33 -1.58
C PRO A 205 6.76 -0.99 -2.34
N MET A 206 7.84 -1.66 -2.73
CA MET A 206 7.79 -2.77 -3.69
C MET A 206 8.60 -3.99 -3.21
N TYR A 207 8.49 -4.33 -1.92
CA TYR A 207 9.05 -5.58 -1.43
C TYR A 207 8.18 -6.75 -1.92
N PHE A 208 8.70 -7.48 -2.90
CA PHE A 208 8.02 -8.64 -3.47
C PHE A 208 8.43 -9.92 -2.75
N PHE A 209 7.47 -10.82 -2.57
CA PHE A 209 7.73 -12.20 -2.19
C PHE A 209 6.81 -13.17 -2.94
N LEU A 210 7.34 -14.37 -3.17
CA LEU A 210 6.62 -15.55 -3.65
C LEU A 210 6.82 -16.66 -2.62
N VAL A 211 5.72 -17.15 -2.08
CA VAL A 211 5.73 -18.22 -1.07
C VAL A 211 4.81 -19.36 -1.48
N ARG A 212 5.05 -20.55 -0.97
CA ARG A 212 4.28 -21.76 -1.27
C ARG A 212 3.71 -22.37 0.02
N LYS A 213 2.46 -22.83 -0.05
CA LYS A 213 1.90 -23.73 0.95
C LYS A 213 2.47 -25.13 0.70
N PRO A 214 3.16 -25.76 1.66
CA PRO A 214 3.64 -27.14 1.52
C PRO A 214 2.52 -28.14 1.19
N LEU A 215 2.89 -29.32 0.67
CA LEU A 215 1.95 -30.44 0.40
C LEU A 215 1.41 -31.05 1.69
#